data_68378b792513eacbe25bf6d520e7f240
#
_entry.id   68378b792513eacbe25bf6d520e7f240
#
_cell.length_a   1.000
_cell.length_b   1.000
_cell.length_c   1.000
_cell.angle_alpha   90.00
_cell.angle_beta   90.00
_cell.angle_gamma   90.00
#
_symmetry.space_group_name_H-M   'P 1'
#
loop_
_entity.id
_entity.type
_entity.pdbx_description
1 polymer ?
#
loop_
_entity_poly.entity_id
_entity_poly.type
_entity_poly.pdbx_seq_one_letter_code
_entity_poly.pdbx_strand_id
1 'polypeptide(L)'
;VARTLRGAVTGGLLPEGTRLPGHRRLAGALGVSRNTLVDALAGLEAEGYLRVQGRSGTVVCVPAAEAAGPLTAAQDLPLSAWASRALSGGVDDAGGEYAVDFRVGQPVPELYPEAAWTAALARQAGRLGRRTEEGKFSDPLGPLETRRALSAYLNAARGARVTPEMVMLTGGTQSALDALARVFLEPGRVAAVEDPTYPGARAALAATGAAVVPVAVDAGGLQPTHLPPQATLLYLTPGCQYPTGVTLGAARRAELVAWARRGNAFILEDDYAADLHHTGRPLPVMQGLAPDRVILLGSFSKSLAPATRSGFLVAPPPVLRVLARTRPLTDRAPGTLDALALADVLDSGAYGRHLRRARQVLAHRQEVLLAALSEGLPGWAVQGAASGLHVYVRLPAGLEEAQAVAAAARRGVALSPVAPLSATGGPAAVLLAFAHLPPEAIRHGVRRLASS
;
A
#
# COMPACT_ATOMS: atom_id res chain seq x y z
N VAL A 1 -39.54 -13.96 -7.58
CA VAL A 1 -40.05 -14.60 -8.81
C VAL A 1 -39.05 -14.40 -9.96
N ALA A 2 -38.76 -13.17 -10.40
CA ALA A 2 -37.81 -12.93 -11.52
C ALA A 2 -36.44 -13.56 -11.28
N ARG A 3 -35.87 -13.39 -10.06
CA ARG A 3 -34.57 -13.98 -9.70
C ARG A 3 -34.58 -15.49 -9.77
N THR A 4 -35.64 -16.13 -9.26
CA THR A 4 -35.77 -17.60 -9.27
C THR A 4 -35.93 -18.16 -10.68
N LEU A 5 -36.75 -17.54 -11.51
CA LEU A 5 -36.90 -17.93 -12.91
C LEU A 5 -35.64 -17.71 -13.73
N ARG A 6 -34.94 -16.55 -13.53
CA ARG A 6 -33.64 -16.30 -14.16
C ARG A 6 -32.63 -17.37 -13.75
N GLY A 7 -32.53 -17.68 -12.47
CA GLY A 7 -31.63 -18.73 -11.97
C GLY A 7 -31.96 -20.12 -12.55
N ALA A 8 -33.24 -20.44 -12.77
CA ALA A 8 -33.65 -21.68 -13.40
C ALA A 8 -33.28 -21.75 -14.90
N VAL A 9 -33.33 -20.61 -15.61
CA VAL A 9 -32.89 -20.52 -17.02
C VAL A 9 -31.36 -20.61 -17.11
N THR A 10 -30.64 -19.77 -16.36
CA THR A 10 -29.20 -19.76 -16.39
C THR A 10 -28.55 -21.04 -15.83
N GLY A 11 -29.21 -21.69 -14.87
CA GLY A 11 -28.80 -22.98 -14.32
C GLY A 11 -29.22 -24.21 -15.16
N GLY A 12 -29.83 -24.00 -16.32
CA GLY A 12 -30.22 -25.07 -17.24
C GLY A 12 -31.46 -25.89 -16.79
N LEU A 13 -32.10 -25.52 -15.69
CA LEU A 13 -33.34 -26.20 -15.24
C LEU A 13 -34.54 -25.90 -16.15
N LEU A 14 -34.52 -24.78 -16.83
CA LEU A 14 -35.45 -24.37 -17.88
C LEU A 14 -34.67 -24.16 -19.18
N PRO A 15 -34.49 -25.20 -20.00
CA PRO A 15 -33.77 -25.11 -21.25
C PRO A 15 -34.40 -24.12 -22.25
N GLU A 16 -33.60 -23.61 -23.19
CA GLU A 16 -34.09 -22.79 -24.29
C GLU A 16 -35.23 -23.52 -25.06
N GLY A 17 -36.24 -22.78 -25.45
CA GLY A 17 -37.43 -23.34 -26.12
C GLY A 17 -38.48 -23.89 -25.14
N THR A 18 -38.18 -24.00 -23.85
CA THR A 18 -39.16 -24.44 -22.85
C THR A 18 -40.36 -23.48 -22.80
N ARG A 19 -41.57 -24.03 -22.98
CA ARG A 19 -42.80 -23.24 -22.91
C ARG A 19 -43.27 -23.14 -21.45
N LEU A 20 -43.40 -21.91 -20.93
CA LEU A 20 -43.93 -21.68 -19.58
C LEU A 20 -45.42 -21.95 -19.51
N PRO A 21 -45.95 -22.48 -18.37
CA PRO A 21 -47.37 -22.61 -18.13
C PRO A 21 -48.06 -21.24 -18.20
N GLY A 22 -49.38 -21.26 -18.56
CA GLY A 22 -50.19 -20.03 -18.58
C GLY A 22 -50.11 -19.27 -17.25
N HIS A 23 -50.12 -17.94 -17.30
CA HIS A 23 -49.87 -17.05 -16.17
C HIS A 23 -50.66 -17.38 -14.91
N ARG A 24 -51.96 -17.78 -15.05
CA ARG A 24 -52.81 -18.14 -13.91
C ARG A 24 -52.27 -19.40 -13.19
N ARG A 25 -51.86 -20.41 -13.96
CA ARG A 25 -51.32 -21.67 -13.44
C ARG A 25 -49.95 -21.47 -12.82
N LEU A 26 -49.09 -20.67 -13.48
CA LEU A 26 -47.72 -20.38 -12.99
C LEU A 26 -47.76 -19.52 -11.73
N ALA A 27 -48.64 -18.51 -11.65
CA ALA A 27 -48.83 -17.72 -10.45
C ALA A 27 -49.27 -18.53 -9.25
N GLY A 28 -50.24 -19.48 -9.47
CA GLY A 28 -50.67 -20.39 -8.44
C GLY A 28 -49.57 -21.34 -7.97
N ALA A 29 -48.78 -21.89 -8.89
CA ALA A 29 -47.65 -22.77 -8.54
C ALA A 29 -46.54 -22.06 -7.77
N LEU A 30 -46.32 -20.76 -8.02
CA LEU A 30 -45.30 -19.94 -7.35
C LEU A 30 -45.81 -19.20 -6.11
N GLY A 31 -47.12 -19.34 -5.76
CA GLY A 31 -47.73 -18.69 -4.60
C GLY A 31 -47.77 -17.16 -4.67
N VAL A 32 -47.84 -16.57 -5.89
CA VAL A 32 -47.82 -15.12 -6.09
C VAL A 32 -49.05 -14.59 -6.82
N SER A 33 -49.30 -13.27 -6.73
CA SER A 33 -50.36 -12.66 -7.48
C SER A 33 -50.09 -12.70 -8.99
N ARG A 34 -51.15 -12.72 -9.81
CA ARG A 34 -51.03 -12.70 -11.27
C ARG A 34 -50.27 -11.45 -11.74
N ASN A 35 -50.50 -10.30 -11.13
CA ASN A 35 -49.83 -9.05 -11.50
C ASN A 35 -48.32 -9.11 -11.19
N THR A 36 -47.95 -9.58 -10.00
CA THR A 36 -46.54 -9.77 -9.61
C THR A 36 -45.82 -10.73 -10.58
N LEU A 37 -46.52 -11.78 -11.07
CA LEU A 37 -45.93 -12.66 -12.07
C LEU A 37 -45.77 -11.95 -13.42
N VAL A 38 -46.77 -11.22 -13.88
CA VAL A 38 -46.73 -10.50 -15.17
C VAL A 38 -45.58 -9.49 -15.18
N ASP A 39 -45.43 -8.73 -14.11
CA ASP A 39 -44.31 -7.78 -13.98
C ASP A 39 -42.95 -8.48 -14.01
N ALA A 40 -42.85 -9.60 -13.32
CA ALA A 40 -41.61 -10.40 -13.31
C ALA A 40 -41.29 -11.01 -14.70
N LEU A 41 -42.31 -11.47 -15.43
CA LEU A 41 -42.13 -12.01 -16.78
C LEU A 41 -41.78 -10.89 -17.80
N ALA A 42 -42.40 -9.71 -17.68
CA ALA A 42 -42.07 -8.57 -18.52
C ALA A 42 -40.63 -8.10 -18.31
N GLY A 43 -40.13 -8.10 -17.06
CA GLY A 43 -38.73 -7.84 -16.77
C GLY A 43 -37.80 -8.85 -17.44
N LEU A 44 -38.11 -10.15 -17.32
CA LEU A 44 -37.30 -11.21 -17.94
C LEU A 44 -37.37 -11.19 -19.48
N GLU A 45 -38.50 -10.75 -20.06
CA GLU A 45 -38.61 -10.54 -21.50
C GLU A 45 -37.75 -9.36 -21.96
N ALA A 46 -37.78 -8.26 -21.24
CA ALA A 46 -36.90 -7.12 -21.52
C ALA A 46 -35.39 -7.47 -21.39
N GLU A 47 -35.05 -8.39 -20.51
CA GLU A 47 -33.69 -8.95 -20.34
C GLU A 47 -33.33 -10.01 -21.39
N GLY A 48 -34.30 -10.43 -22.25
CA GLY A 48 -34.09 -11.40 -23.31
C GLY A 48 -34.14 -12.87 -22.86
N TYR A 49 -34.48 -13.18 -21.60
CA TYR A 49 -34.65 -14.55 -21.10
C TYR A 49 -35.96 -15.20 -21.49
N LEU A 50 -36.92 -14.38 -21.89
CA LEU A 50 -38.26 -14.87 -22.33
C LEU A 50 -38.65 -14.17 -23.61
N ARG A 51 -39.51 -14.82 -24.40
CA ARG A 51 -40.20 -14.25 -25.55
C ARG A 51 -41.70 -14.62 -25.53
N VAL A 52 -42.56 -13.62 -25.63
CA VAL A 52 -43.98 -13.82 -25.79
C VAL A 52 -44.30 -14.09 -27.26
N GLN A 53 -44.88 -15.23 -27.55
CA GLN A 53 -45.31 -15.67 -28.89
C GLN A 53 -46.81 -15.61 -29.08
N GLY A 54 -47.43 -14.47 -28.80
CA GLY A 54 -48.87 -14.25 -28.98
C GLY A 54 -49.75 -15.37 -28.37
N ARG A 55 -50.55 -16.05 -29.17
CA ARG A 55 -51.40 -17.18 -28.71
C ARG A 55 -50.62 -18.43 -28.31
N SER A 56 -49.36 -18.52 -28.65
CA SER A 56 -48.50 -19.67 -28.37
C SER A 56 -47.87 -19.63 -26.99
N GLY A 57 -48.03 -18.56 -26.20
CA GLY A 57 -47.54 -18.44 -24.82
C GLY A 57 -46.17 -17.86 -24.70
N THR A 58 -45.56 -17.97 -23.52
CA THR A 58 -44.22 -17.45 -23.20
C THR A 58 -43.19 -18.58 -23.29
N VAL A 59 -42.15 -18.37 -24.03
CA VAL A 59 -41.06 -19.33 -24.28
C VAL A 59 -39.78 -18.84 -23.69
N VAL A 60 -39.00 -19.73 -23.09
CA VAL A 60 -37.65 -19.46 -22.58
C VAL A 60 -36.72 -19.24 -23.77
N CYS A 61 -36.03 -18.11 -23.73
CA CYS A 61 -34.90 -17.80 -24.58
C CYS A 61 -33.67 -17.74 -23.68
N VAL A 62 -32.58 -18.35 -24.05
CA VAL A 62 -31.29 -18.05 -23.46
C VAL A 62 -30.75 -16.89 -24.30
N PRO A 63 -30.55 -15.67 -23.73
CA PRO A 63 -29.81 -14.68 -24.47
C PRO A 63 -28.54 -15.38 -24.95
N ALA A 64 -28.22 -15.30 -26.23
CA ALA A 64 -26.91 -15.74 -26.68
C ALA A 64 -25.86 -14.98 -25.84
N ALA A 65 -25.55 -15.51 -24.66
CA ALA A 65 -24.29 -15.29 -24.09
C ALA A 65 -23.37 -15.82 -25.21
N GLU A 66 -22.73 -14.92 -25.96
CA GLU A 66 -21.45 -15.28 -26.52
C GLU A 66 -20.80 -16.07 -25.41
N ALA A 67 -20.60 -17.36 -25.64
CA ALA A 67 -19.88 -18.17 -24.70
C ALA A 67 -18.57 -17.43 -24.49
N ALA A 68 -18.53 -16.66 -23.41
CA ALA A 68 -17.27 -16.17 -22.90
C ALA A 68 -16.51 -17.45 -22.64
N GLY A 69 -15.72 -17.87 -23.60
CA GLY A 69 -14.74 -18.92 -23.40
C GLY A 69 -14.01 -18.57 -22.11
N PRO A 70 -13.47 -19.52 -21.36
CA PRO A 70 -12.67 -19.22 -20.19
C PRO A 70 -11.80 -18.04 -20.56
N LEU A 71 -11.82 -16.96 -19.74
CA LEU A 71 -10.97 -15.77 -19.96
C LEU A 71 -9.57 -16.31 -20.23
N THR A 72 -9.25 -16.47 -21.53
CA THR A 72 -7.94 -16.93 -21.95
C THR A 72 -6.97 -15.97 -21.33
N ALA A 73 -5.97 -16.50 -20.65
CA ALA A 73 -4.94 -15.74 -19.98
C ALA A 73 -4.56 -14.53 -20.85
N ALA A 74 -4.31 -13.40 -20.24
CA ALA A 74 -4.08 -12.06 -20.80
C ALA A 74 -2.99 -11.97 -21.92
N GLN A 75 -2.76 -13.03 -22.65
CA GLN A 75 -1.67 -13.17 -23.64
C GLN A 75 -1.83 -12.27 -24.87
N ASP A 76 -3.06 -11.76 -25.14
CA ASP A 76 -3.36 -10.97 -26.34
C ASP A 76 -3.89 -9.55 -26.03
N LEU A 77 -3.71 -9.03 -24.82
CA LEU A 77 -4.11 -7.66 -24.54
C LEU A 77 -3.13 -6.66 -25.17
N PRO A 78 -3.61 -5.64 -25.90
CA PRO A 78 -2.77 -4.59 -26.49
C PRO A 78 -2.28 -3.63 -25.39
N LEU A 79 -1.37 -4.11 -24.55
CA LEU A 79 -0.86 -3.37 -23.40
C LEU A 79 0.02 -2.20 -23.87
N SER A 80 -0.09 -1.08 -23.16
CA SER A 80 0.87 0.02 -23.31
C SER A 80 2.25 -0.41 -22.81
N ALA A 81 3.31 0.24 -23.30
CA ALA A 81 4.67 0.00 -22.82
C ALA A 81 4.82 0.25 -21.31
N TRP A 82 4.04 1.18 -20.72
CA TRP A 82 3.97 1.40 -19.28
C TRP A 82 3.41 0.17 -18.55
N ALA A 83 2.27 -0.36 -19.02
CA ALA A 83 1.64 -1.54 -18.40
C ALA A 83 2.54 -2.79 -18.48
N SER A 84 3.19 -3.00 -19.63
CA SER A 84 4.14 -4.12 -19.81
C SER A 84 5.31 -4.03 -18.82
N ARG A 85 5.89 -2.83 -18.64
CA ARG A 85 6.97 -2.61 -17.66
C ARG A 85 6.47 -2.77 -16.21
N ALA A 86 5.27 -2.28 -15.90
CA ALA A 86 4.70 -2.41 -14.56
C ALA A 86 4.48 -3.88 -14.17
N LEU A 87 4.01 -4.72 -15.09
CA LEU A 87 3.83 -6.16 -14.88
C LEU A 87 5.17 -6.88 -14.67
N SER A 88 6.24 -6.46 -15.35
CA SER A 88 7.57 -7.06 -15.19
C SER A 88 8.22 -6.77 -13.84
N GLY A 89 7.79 -5.74 -13.13
CA GLY A 89 8.35 -5.30 -11.85
C GLY A 89 7.62 -5.83 -10.61
N GLY A 90 6.60 -6.68 -10.78
CA GLY A 90 5.82 -7.22 -9.68
C GLY A 90 6.63 -8.14 -8.76
N VAL A 91 6.39 -8.05 -7.46
CA VAL A 91 6.85 -9.05 -6.48
C VAL A 91 5.66 -9.98 -6.24
N ASP A 92 5.81 -11.25 -6.59
CA ASP A 92 4.81 -12.27 -6.29
C ASP A 92 4.70 -12.44 -4.77
N ASP A 93 3.51 -12.24 -4.25
CA ASP A 93 3.20 -12.59 -2.86
C ASP A 93 3.01 -14.12 -2.81
N ALA A 94 4.00 -14.82 -2.31
CA ALA A 94 3.92 -16.25 -2.09
C ALA A 94 2.86 -16.52 -1.00
N GLY A 95 1.63 -16.76 -1.42
CA GLY A 95 0.54 -17.15 -0.56
C GLY A 95 0.88 -18.42 0.23
N GLY A 96 0.18 -18.66 1.33
CA GLY A 96 0.32 -19.88 2.15
C GLY A 96 -0.07 -19.59 3.60
N GLU A 97 -0.68 -20.59 4.25
CA GLU A 97 -0.93 -20.56 5.69
C GLU A 97 0.26 -21.14 6.44
N TYR A 98 0.76 -20.42 7.42
CA TYR A 98 1.90 -20.79 8.24
C TYR A 98 1.54 -20.74 9.72
N ALA A 99 2.16 -21.57 10.53
CA ALA A 99 1.96 -21.53 11.99
C ALA A 99 2.49 -20.23 12.61
N VAL A 100 3.58 -19.68 12.05
CA VAL A 100 4.09 -18.35 12.39
C VAL A 100 4.54 -17.65 11.11
N ASP A 101 4.02 -16.47 10.88
CA ASP A 101 4.32 -15.68 9.69
C ASP A 101 5.17 -14.45 10.05
N PHE A 102 6.47 -14.49 9.74
CA PHE A 102 7.39 -13.37 9.90
C PHE A 102 7.53 -12.51 8.63
N ARG A 103 6.69 -12.69 7.62
CA ARG A 103 6.77 -11.88 6.41
C ARG A 103 6.41 -10.43 6.69
N VAL A 104 7.07 -9.52 5.96
CA VAL A 104 6.83 -8.08 6.04
C VAL A 104 5.47 -7.70 5.42
N GLY A 105 4.96 -6.55 5.82
CA GLY A 105 3.72 -6.01 5.25
C GLY A 105 2.44 -6.34 6.02
N GLN A 106 2.51 -7.22 7.01
CA GLN A 106 1.34 -7.62 7.82
C GLN A 106 0.76 -6.43 8.63
N PRO A 107 -0.57 -6.32 8.74
CA PRO A 107 -1.21 -5.33 9.59
C PRO A 107 -1.02 -5.67 11.07
N VAL A 108 -1.17 -4.67 11.95
CA VAL A 108 -1.11 -4.81 13.41
C VAL A 108 -2.46 -4.38 14.00
N PRO A 109 -3.51 -5.23 13.93
CA PRO A 109 -4.88 -4.83 14.25
C PRO A 109 -5.05 -4.31 15.67
N GLU A 110 -4.38 -4.87 16.67
CA GLU A 110 -4.47 -4.48 18.08
C GLU A 110 -3.86 -3.10 18.37
N LEU A 111 -3.09 -2.55 17.46
CA LEU A 111 -2.59 -1.18 17.54
C LEU A 111 -3.49 -0.17 16.83
N TYR A 112 -4.57 -0.61 16.20
CA TYR A 112 -5.48 0.31 15.53
C TYR A 112 -6.26 1.13 16.55
N PRO A 113 -6.26 2.49 16.46
CA PRO A 113 -6.96 3.36 17.41
C PRO A 113 -8.47 3.45 17.09
N GLU A 114 -9.17 2.31 17.08
CA GLU A 114 -10.54 2.13 16.57
C GLU A 114 -11.52 3.17 17.14
N ALA A 115 -11.56 3.32 18.45
CA ALA A 115 -12.51 4.24 19.10
C ALA A 115 -12.30 5.70 18.67
N ALA A 116 -11.04 6.14 18.59
CA ALA A 116 -10.72 7.52 18.18
C ALA A 116 -11.04 7.74 16.69
N TRP A 117 -10.73 6.77 15.84
CA TRP A 117 -10.99 6.83 14.40
C TRP A 117 -12.47 6.79 14.09
N THR A 118 -13.23 5.86 14.69
CA THR A 118 -14.69 5.74 14.53
C THR A 118 -15.40 7.01 14.97
N ALA A 119 -15.02 7.57 16.14
CA ALA A 119 -15.60 8.83 16.62
C ALA A 119 -15.29 10.01 15.68
N ALA A 120 -14.09 10.08 15.11
CA ALA A 120 -13.73 11.10 14.14
C ALA A 120 -14.54 10.96 12.84
N LEU A 121 -14.67 9.75 12.29
CA LEU A 121 -15.49 9.47 11.11
C LEU A 121 -16.96 9.85 11.33
N ALA A 122 -17.56 9.49 12.47
CA ALA A 122 -18.93 9.81 12.80
C ALA A 122 -19.18 11.33 12.87
N ARG A 123 -18.26 12.09 13.50
CA ARG A 123 -18.33 13.55 13.53
C ARG A 123 -18.28 14.17 12.12
N GLN A 124 -17.39 13.68 11.27
CA GLN A 124 -17.22 14.24 9.94
C GLN A 124 -18.35 13.82 8.98
N ALA A 125 -18.88 12.61 9.11
CA ALA A 125 -20.05 12.17 8.37
C ALA A 125 -21.27 13.06 8.63
N GLY A 126 -21.51 13.45 9.89
CA GLY A 126 -22.59 14.38 10.25
C GLY A 126 -22.43 15.83 9.68
N ARG A 127 -21.23 16.17 9.19
CA ARG A 127 -20.93 17.47 8.58
C ARG A 127 -20.90 17.44 7.05
N LEU A 128 -20.86 16.25 6.45
CA LEU A 128 -20.63 16.08 5.02
C LEU A 128 -21.75 16.71 4.17
N GLY A 129 -23.01 16.62 4.59
CA GLY A 129 -24.16 17.20 3.90
C GLY A 129 -24.02 18.71 3.68
N ARG A 130 -23.61 19.45 4.73
CA ARG A 130 -23.39 20.90 4.65
C ARG A 130 -22.25 21.30 3.71
N ARG A 131 -21.24 20.45 3.55
CA ARG A 131 -20.11 20.68 2.62
C ARG A 131 -20.50 20.44 1.17
N THR A 132 -21.47 19.55 0.92
CA THR A 132 -21.99 19.26 -0.44
C THR A 132 -22.79 20.42 -0.99
N GLU A 133 -23.46 21.21 -0.13
CA GLU A 133 -24.22 22.39 -0.52
C GLU A 133 -23.34 23.53 -1.10
N GLU A 134 -22.03 23.54 -0.78
CA GLU A 134 -21.08 24.51 -1.33
C GLU A 134 -20.71 24.22 -2.80
N GLY A 135 -21.18 23.13 -3.39
CA GLY A 135 -21.08 22.80 -4.82
C GLY A 135 -19.67 22.70 -5.41
N LYS A 136 -18.66 22.62 -4.57
CA LYS A 136 -17.26 22.56 -5.00
C LYS A 136 -16.74 21.12 -5.02
N PHE A 137 -16.10 20.76 -6.12
CA PHE A 137 -15.23 19.56 -6.12
C PHE A 137 -14.17 19.71 -5.04
N SER A 138 -13.78 18.57 -4.43
CA SER A 138 -12.72 18.55 -3.44
C SER A 138 -11.42 19.16 -3.99
N ASP A 139 -10.70 19.92 -3.14
CA ASP A 139 -9.36 20.45 -3.47
C ASP A 139 -8.44 19.29 -3.88
N PRO A 140 -7.77 19.32 -5.04
CA PRO A 140 -6.81 18.28 -5.44
C PRO A 140 -5.71 18.03 -4.43
N LEU A 141 -5.34 19.00 -3.61
CA LEU A 141 -4.37 18.84 -2.53
C LEU A 141 -4.98 18.19 -1.27
N GLY A 142 -6.29 18.10 -1.19
CA GLY A 142 -7.04 17.65 -0.01
C GLY A 142 -7.50 18.80 0.90
N PRO A 143 -8.40 18.53 1.86
CA PRO A 143 -8.98 19.54 2.74
C PRO A 143 -7.92 20.38 3.46
N LEU A 144 -8.10 21.70 3.48
CA LEU A 144 -7.17 22.64 4.09
C LEU A 144 -6.99 22.38 5.59
N GLU A 145 -8.05 21.97 6.27
CA GLU A 145 -8.03 21.64 7.68
C GLU A 145 -7.03 20.50 7.95
N THR A 146 -7.06 19.44 7.13
CA THR A 146 -6.15 18.31 7.26
C THR A 146 -4.72 18.71 6.94
N ARG A 147 -4.52 19.55 5.92
CA ARG A 147 -3.18 20.04 5.57
C ARG A 147 -2.60 20.93 6.68
N ARG A 148 -3.43 21.71 7.42
CA ARG A 148 -3.03 22.49 8.60
C ARG A 148 -2.63 21.59 9.76
N ALA A 149 -3.49 20.63 10.13
CA ALA A 149 -3.21 19.67 11.20
C ALA A 149 -1.92 18.89 10.93
N LEU A 150 -1.74 18.43 9.69
CA LEU A 150 -0.57 17.67 9.29
C LEU A 150 0.71 18.51 9.28
N SER A 151 0.68 19.74 8.77
CA SER A 151 1.86 20.63 8.82
C SER A 151 2.26 20.96 10.26
N ALA A 152 1.30 21.22 11.14
CA ALA A 152 1.57 21.43 12.56
C ALA A 152 2.23 20.21 13.22
N TYR A 153 1.69 19.00 12.94
CA TYR A 153 2.27 17.74 13.43
C TYR A 153 3.71 17.52 12.93
N LEU A 154 3.95 17.66 11.64
CA LEU A 154 5.27 17.42 11.03
C LEU A 154 6.33 18.40 11.56
N ASN A 155 5.97 19.68 11.70
CA ASN A 155 6.87 20.68 12.25
C ASN A 155 7.21 20.38 13.71
N ALA A 156 6.23 20.03 14.54
CA ALA A 156 6.42 19.77 15.96
C ALA A 156 7.12 18.43 16.26
N ALA A 157 6.74 17.37 15.54
CA ALA A 157 7.17 16.01 15.85
C ALA A 157 8.34 15.51 15.00
N ARG A 158 8.53 16.05 13.79
CA ARG A 158 9.46 15.51 12.78
C ARG A 158 10.59 16.48 12.40
N GLY A 159 10.59 17.70 12.96
CA GLY A 159 11.58 18.73 12.58
C GLY A 159 11.48 19.15 11.10
N ALA A 160 10.32 19.03 10.52
CA ALA A 160 10.03 19.47 9.16
C ALA A 160 9.92 21.00 9.08
N ARG A 161 9.92 21.54 7.87
CA ARG A 161 9.66 22.97 7.58
C ARG A 161 8.55 23.05 6.54
N VAL A 162 7.30 22.98 7.02
CA VAL A 162 6.13 22.74 6.18
C VAL A 162 5.06 23.78 6.47
N THR A 163 4.49 24.35 5.41
CA THR A 163 3.22 25.10 5.46
C THR A 163 2.09 24.29 4.84
N PRO A 164 0.81 24.59 5.11
CA PRO A 164 -0.30 23.86 4.52
C PRO A 164 -0.31 23.82 2.98
N GLU A 165 0.27 24.84 2.34
CA GLU A 165 0.40 24.97 0.89
C GLU A 165 1.46 24.03 0.31
N MET A 166 2.32 23.47 1.16
CA MET A 166 3.35 22.49 0.78
C MET A 166 2.86 21.05 0.93
N VAL A 167 1.62 20.81 1.37
CA VAL A 167 1.08 19.49 1.67
C VAL A 167 0.06 19.07 0.61
N MET A 168 0.17 17.82 0.14
CA MET A 168 -0.83 17.12 -0.65
C MET A 168 -1.17 15.79 0.00
N LEU A 169 -2.43 15.53 0.22
CA LEU A 169 -2.90 14.23 0.72
C LEU A 169 -2.96 13.21 -0.41
N THR A 170 -2.59 11.97 -0.12
CA THR A 170 -2.50 10.87 -1.09
C THR A 170 -3.14 9.60 -0.55
N GLY A 171 -3.39 8.62 -1.39
CA GLY A 171 -3.82 7.27 -1.01
C GLY A 171 -2.70 6.39 -0.43
N GLY A 172 -1.62 6.99 0.08
CA GLY A 172 -0.43 6.32 0.60
C GLY A 172 0.81 6.60 -0.25
N THR A 173 1.97 6.11 0.19
CA THR A 173 3.27 6.34 -0.47
C THR A 173 3.27 5.90 -1.94
N GLN A 174 2.64 4.75 -2.26
CA GLN A 174 2.65 4.22 -3.63
C GLN A 174 1.97 5.16 -4.64
N SER A 175 0.83 5.78 -4.27
CA SER A 175 0.17 6.75 -5.14
C SER A 175 0.96 8.05 -5.28
N ALA A 176 1.68 8.46 -4.21
CA ALA A 176 2.59 9.60 -4.28
C ALA A 176 3.78 9.32 -5.20
N LEU A 177 4.37 8.12 -5.11
CA LEU A 177 5.48 7.68 -5.97
C LEU A 177 5.07 7.64 -7.45
N ASP A 178 3.91 7.05 -7.78
CA ASP A 178 3.41 7.02 -9.16
C ASP A 178 3.19 8.42 -9.71
N ALA A 179 2.55 9.31 -8.92
CA ALA A 179 2.31 10.69 -9.34
C ALA A 179 3.62 11.46 -9.60
N LEU A 180 4.61 11.32 -8.72
CA LEU A 180 5.91 11.98 -8.87
C LEU A 180 6.72 11.37 -10.02
N ALA A 181 6.70 10.04 -10.18
CA ALA A 181 7.35 9.36 -11.30
C ALA A 181 6.83 9.89 -12.64
N ARG A 182 5.51 10.01 -12.80
CA ARG A 182 4.88 10.56 -14.03
C ARG A 182 5.19 12.04 -14.27
N VAL A 183 5.45 12.82 -13.22
CA VAL A 183 5.79 14.25 -13.36
C VAL A 183 7.25 14.45 -13.75
N PHE A 184 8.16 13.62 -13.24
CA PHE A 184 9.61 13.87 -13.37
C PHE A 184 10.34 12.91 -14.30
N LEU A 185 9.75 11.75 -14.63
CA LEU A 185 10.42 10.68 -15.36
C LEU A 185 9.72 10.32 -16.67
N GLU A 186 10.54 9.99 -17.64
CA GLU A 186 10.17 9.50 -18.97
C GLU A 186 11.35 8.70 -19.53
N PRO A 187 11.22 7.99 -20.65
CA PRO A 187 12.37 7.36 -21.33
C PRO A 187 13.51 8.35 -21.58
N GLY A 188 14.73 7.95 -21.24
CA GLY A 188 15.92 8.80 -21.31
C GLY A 188 16.26 9.58 -20.05
N ARG A 189 15.36 9.63 -19.04
CA ARG A 189 15.67 10.18 -17.70
C ARG A 189 16.28 9.09 -16.81
N VAL A 190 16.93 9.54 -15.75
CA VAL A 190 17.57 8.67 -14.76
C VAL A 190 17.04 8.97 -13.37
N ALA A 191 16.66 7.93 -12.65
CA ALA A 191 16.37 7.94 -11.22
C ALA A 191 17.38 7.07 -10.48
N ALA A 192 17.78 7.46 -9.27
CA ALA A 192 18.59 6.64 -8.37
C ALA A 192 17.73 6.08 -7.24
N VAL A 193 18.02 4.87 -6.78
CA VAL A 193 17.37 4.24 -5.63
C VAL A 193 18.41 3.56 -4.76
N GLU A 194 18.13 3.39 -3.48
CA GLU A 194 18.92 2.53 -2.59
C GLU A 194 18.97 1.09 -3.12
N ASP A 195 20.02 0.35 -2.82
CA ASP A 195 20.11 -1.09 -3.10
C ASP A 195 20.68 -1.83 -1.88
N PRO A 196 19.88 -2.71 -1.24
CA PRO A 196 18.48 -3.05 -1.54
C PRO A 196 17.48 -1.90 -1.25
N THR A 197 16.26 -1.99 -1.83
CA THR A 197 15.22 -0.95 -1.69
C THR A 197 13.81 -1.52 -1.68
N TYR A 198 12.83 -0.63 -1.44
CA TYR A 198 11.40 -0.96 -1.56
C TYR A 198 11.01 -1.26 -3.01
N PRO A 199 10.51 -2.49 -3.32
CA PRO A 199 10.22 -2.89 -4.69
C PRO A 199 9.17 -2.01 -5.37
N GLY A 200 8.17 -1.54 -4.60
CA GLY A 200 7.12 -0.67 -5.13
C GLY A 200 7.65 0.67 -5.63
N ALA A 201 8.70 1.23 -5.01
CA ALA A 201 9.36 2.44 -5.50
C ALA A 201 10.11 2.15 -6.80
N ARG A 202 10.93 1.09 -6.81
CA ARG A 202 11.68 0.68 -8.01
C ARG A 202 10.73 0.42 -9.19
N ALA A 203 9.64 -0.29 -8.97
CA ALA A 203 8.65 -0.60 -9.99
C ALA A 203 7.94 0.67 -10.52
N ALA A 204 7.51 1.57 -9.65
CA ALA A 204 6.84 2.81 -10.05
C ALA A 204 7.75 3.70 -10.92
N LEU A 205 9.02 3.84 -10.53
CA LEU A 205 10.01 4.62 -11.27
C LEU A 205 10.32 3.97 -12.63
N ALA A 206 10.55 2.65 -12.66
CA ALA A 206 10.87 1.89 -13.87
C ALA A 206 9.70 1.83 -14.87
N ALA A 207 8.45 1.81 -14.39
CA ALA A 207 7.27 1.77 -15.25
C ALA A 207 7.18 2.98 -16.21
N THR A 208 7.76 4.13 -15.85
CA THR A 208 7.85 5.32 -16.74
C THR A 208 8.76 5.11 -17.95
N GLY A 209 9.64 4.10 -17.92
CA GLY A 209 10.67 3.87 -18.92
C GLY A 209 11.99 4.60 -18.65
N ALA A 210 12.09 5.31 -17.52
CA ALA A 210 13.35 5.89 -17.07
C ALA A 210 14.33 4.80 -16.62
N ALA A 211 15.63 5.08 -16.73
CA ALA A 211 16.66 4.23 -16.17
C ALA A 211 16.68 4.36 -14.62
N VAL A 212 16.51 3.23 -13.92
CA VAL A 212 16.59 3.19 -12.46
C VAL A 212 17.94 2.60 -12.05
N VAL A 213 18.79 3.43 -11.45
CA VAL A 213 20.15 3.06 -11.06
C VAL A 213 20.19 2.71 -9.59
N PRO A 214 20.55 1.47 -9.23
CA PRO A 214 20.76 1.07 -7.84
C PRO A 214 22.03 1.68 -7.28
N VAL A 215 21.98 2.19 -6.03
CA VAL A 215 23.11 2.78 -5.31
C VAL A 215 23.27 2.03 -4.00
N ALA A 216 24.45 1.48 -3.79
CA ALA A 216 24.75 0.61 -2.66
C ALA A 216 24.53 1.29 -1.30
N VAL A 217 24.03 0.51 -0.36
CA VAL A 217 23.83 0.86 1.05
C VAL A 217 24.86 0.12 1.90
N ASP A 218 25.54 0.82 2.78
CA ASP A 218 26.43 0.24 3.80
C ASP A 218 25.90 0.50 5.23
N ALA A 219 26.73 0.26 6.24
CA ALA A 219 26.38 0.52 7.64
C ALA A 219 26.05 1.99 7.97
N GLY A 220 26.40 2.95 7.11
CA GLY A 220 26.06 4.36 7.22
C GLY A 220 24.89 4.81 6.34
N GLY A 221 24.25 3.89 5.63
CA GLY A 221 23.18 4.17 4.65
C GLY A 221 23.68 4.27 3.21
N LEU A 222 22.93 4.92 2.35
CA LEU A 222 23.28 5.14 0.94
C LEU A 222 24.63 5.86 0.81
N GLN A 223 25.43 5.42 -0.18
CA GLN A 223 26.76 5.98 -0.47
C GLN A 223 26.66 7.12 -1.50
N PRO A 224 26.79 8.40 -1.10
CA PRO A 224 26.57 9.55 -2.00
C PRO A 224 27.54 9.62 -3.18
N THR A 225 28.74 9.05 -3.02
CA THR A 225 29.80 9.02 -4.05
C THR A 225 29.45 8.18 -5.27
N HIS A 226 28.50 7.25 -5.14
CA HIS A 226 28.06 6.37 -6.23
C HIS A 226 26.81 6.89 -6.96
N LEU A 227 26.31 8.07 -6.58
CA LEU A 227 25.15 8.65 -7.24
C LEU A 227 25.46 9.04 -8.70
N PRO A 228 24.64 8.64 -9.67
CA PRO A 228 24.79 9.06 -11.04
C PRO A 228 24.55 10.57 -11.16
N PRO A 229 25.51 11.33 -11.76
CA PRO A 229 25.41 12.80 -11.82
C PRO A 229 24.21 13.28 -12.66
N GLN A 230 23.71 12.46 -13.59
CA GLN A 230 22.57 12.76 -14.45
C GLN A 230 21.21 12.40 -13.83
N ALA A 231 21.17 11.81 -12.62
CA ALA A 231 19.90 11.46 -11.99
C ALA A 231 19.13 12.72 -11.60
N THR A 232 17.84 12.71 -11.93
CA THR A 232 16.90 13.80 -11.62
C THR A 232 16.05 13.54 -10.39
N LEU A 233 15.95 12.27 -9.99
CA LEU A 233 15.31 11.83 -8.75
C LEU A 233 16.22 10.85 -8.00
N LEU A 234 16.19 10.94 -6.67
CA LEU A 234 16.74 9.95 -5.75
C LEU A 234 15.63 9.51 -4.79
N TYR A 235 15.33 8.22 -4.74
CA TYR A 235 14.45 7.65 -3.71
C TYR A 235 15.26 6.99 -2.62
N LEU A 236 14.96 7.32 -1.36
CA LEU A 236 15.59 6.71 -0.19
C LEU A 236 14.68 6.74 1.06
N THR A 237 15.05 5.90 2.04
CA THR A 237 14.37 5.72 3.32
C THR A 237 15.31 6.07 4.49
N PRO A 238 15.66 7.35 4.71
CA PRO A 238 16.83 7.75 5.50
C PRO A 238 16.65 7.60 7.01
N GLY A 239 15.41 7.56 7.50
CA GLY A 239 15.08 7.37 8.91
C GLY A 239 15.26 5.93 9.38
N CYS A 240 14.93 5.00 8.50
CA CYS A 240 15.03 3.55 8.69
C CYS A 240 15.09 2.93 7.30
N GLN A 241 16.29 2.68 6.80
CA GLN A 241 16.52 2.17 5.45
C GLN A 241 15.77 0.84 5.25
N TYR A 242 14.97 0.77 4.21
CA TYR A 242 14.29 -0.47 3.86
C TYR A 242 15.12 -1.27 2.85
N PRO A 243 15.51 -2.51 3.16
CA PRO A 243 15.05 -3.31 4.31
C PRO A 243 16.04 -3.41 5.47
N THR A 244 17.24 -2.79 5.40
CA THR A 244 18.35 -3.06 6.32
C THR A 244 18.19 -2.46 7.72
N GLY A 245 17.25 -1.51 7.91
CA GLY A 245 17.03 -0.82 9.17
C GLY A 245 18.12 0.21 9.53
N VAL A 246 19.10 0.42 8.66
CA VAL A 246 20.20 1.39 8.87
C VAL A 246 19.65 2.81 8.82
N THR A 247 20.17 3.68 9.68
CA THR A 247 19.83 5.12 9.69
C THR A 247 20.90 5.93 8.96
N LEU A 248 20.47 6.78 8.02
CA LEU A 248 21.37 7.67 7.29
C LEU A 248 21.86 8.80 8.19
N GLY A 249 23.19 8.88 8.39
CA GLY A 249 23.83 9.85 9.27
C GLY A 249 23.81 11.29 8.73
N ALA A 250 24.00 12.27 9.63
CA ALA A 250 23.89 13.70 9.31
C ALA A 250 24.86 14.15 8.20
N ALA A 251 26.08 13.65 8.18
CA ALA A 251 27.07 14.00 7.14
C ALA A 251 26.59 13.59 5.74
N ARG A 252 26.14 12.35 5.57
CA ARG A 252 25.61 11.85 4.29
C ARG A 252 24.33 12.58 3.88
N ARG A 253 23.46 12.94 4.83
CA ARG A 253 22.27 13.78 4.55
C ARG A 253 22.69 15.12 3.94
N ALA A 254 23.71 15.79 4.49
CA ALA A 254 24.23 17.04 3.96
C ALA A 254 24.84 16.86 2.56
N GLU A 255 25.61 15.80 2.32
CA GLU A 255 26.17 15.46 1.02
C GLU A 255 25.09 15.22 -0.05
N LEU A 256 24.02 14.50 0.31
CA LEU A 256 22.88 14.25 -0.59
C LEU A 256 22.13 15.53 -0.94
N VAL A 257 21.91 16.41 0.03
CA VAL A 257 21.31 17.73 -0.23
C VAL A 257 22.18 18.55 -1.16
N ALA A 258 23.52 18.56 -0.94
CA ALA A 258 24.46 19.25 -1.82
C ALA A 258 24.45 18.66 -3.24
N TRP A 259 24.41 17.32 -3.37
CA TRP A 259 24.27 16.65 -4.66
C TRP A 259 22.97 17.07 -5.37
N ALA A 260 21.82 17.05 -4.69
CA ALA A 260 20.54 17.42 -5.28
C ALA A 260 20.52 18.87 -5.78
N ARG A 261 21.15 19.79 -5.03
CA ARG A 261 21.26 21.21 -5.43
C ARG A 261 22.16 21.39 -6.65
N ARG A 262 23.32 20.70 -6.70
CA ARG A 262 24.23 20.78 -7.86
C ARG A 262 23.62 20.22 -9.14
N GLY A 263 22.92 19.08 -9.04
CA GLY A 263 22.32 18.38 -10.17
C GLY A 263 20.90 18.85 -10.54
N ASN A 264 20.37 19.85 -9.84
CA ASN A 264 18.96 20.26 -9.97
C ASN A 264 17.99 19.07 -9.81
N ALA A 265 18.33 18.10 -8.96
CA ALA A 265 17.58 16.89 -8.67
C ALA A 265 16.66 17.06 -7.46
N PHE A 266 15.69 16.17 -7.33
CA PHE A 266 14.88 16.03 -6.11
C PHE A 266 15.21 14.74 -5.36
N ILE A 267 15.12 14.80 -4.04
CA ILE A 267 15.21 13.66 -3.14
C ILE A 267 13.79 13.31 -2.72
N LEU A 268 13.36 12.07 -2.96
CA LEU A 268 12.13 11.49 -2.44
C LEU A 268 12.46 10.79 -1.12
N GLU A 269 12.20 11.45 -0.01
CA GLU A 269 12.40 10.93 1.34
C GLU A 269 11.14 10.17 1.77
N ASP A 270 11.21 8.83 1.82
CA ASP A 270 10.09 8.01 2.32
C ASP A 270 10.25 7.74 3.82
N ASP A 271 9.37 8.34 4.59
CA ASP A 271 9.36 8.30 6.06
C ASP A 271 8.30 7.29 6.59
N TYR A 272 8.33 6.06 6.06
CA TYR A 272 7.28 5.05 6.26
C TYR A 272 7.16 4.51 7.70
N ALA A 273 8.24 4.53 8.47
CA ALA A 273 8.30 3.87 9.80
C ALA A 273 8.69 4.80 10.95
N ALA A 274 9.00 6.06 10.69
CA ALA A 274 9.61 6.92 11.69
C ALA A 274 8.66 7.28 12.85
N ASP A 275 7.36 7.32 12.63
CA ASP A 275 6.37 7.50 13.69
C ASP A 275 6.38 6.33 14.70
N LEU A 276 6.83 5.16 14.26
CA LEU A 276 6.94 3.94 15.06
C LEU A 276 8.37 3.69 15.57
N HIS A 277 9.24 4.69 15.52
CA HIS A 277 10.58 4.61 16.12
C HIS A 277 10.47 4.41 17.63
N HIS A 278 11.03 3.32 18.14
CA HIS A 278 10.83 2.89 19.53
C HIS A 278 12.13 2.85 20.36
N THR A 279 13.26 3.19 19.77
CA THR A 279 14.55 3.36 20.47
C THR A 279 15.07 4.78 20.30
N GLY A 280 15.18 5.52 21.41
CA GLY A 280 15.64 6.92 21.38
C GLY A 280 14.66 7.89 20.72
N ARG A 281 15.17 9.00 20.18
CA ARG A 281 14.39 9.97 19.40
C ARG A 281 14.61 9.77 17.90
N PRO A 282 13.55 9.78 17.09
CA PRO A 282 13.70 9.72 15.64
C PRO A 282 14.49 10.94 15.15
N LEU A 283 15.36 10.73 14.16
CA LEU A 283 16.04 11.85 13.52
C LEU A 283 15.02 12.75 12.79
N PRO A 284 15.27 14.06 12.75
CA PRO A 284 14.48 14.97 11.93
C PRO A 284 14.48 14.53 10.47
N VAL A 285 13.41 14.84 9.76
CA VAL A 285 13.33 14.58 8.31
C VAL A 285 14.31 15.45 7.54
N MET A 286 14.79 14.95 6.41
CA MET A 286 15.69 15.70 5.51
C MET A 286 14.97 16.90 4.88
N GLN A 287 13.64 16.83 4.73
CA GLN A 287 12.83 17.93 4.23
C GLN A 287 13.07 19.23 5.04
N GLY A 288 13.25 19.14 6.35
CA GLY A 288 13.58 20.31 7.19
C GLY A 288 14.94 20.94 6.87
N LEU A 289 15.89 20.18 6.31
CA LEU A 289 17.21 20.66 5.91
C LEU A 289 17.16 21.36 4.55
N ALA A 290 16.33 20.87 3.63
CA ALA A 290 16.29 21.35 2.25
C ALA A 290 14.86 21.29 1.70
N PRO A 291 13.94 22.15 2.15
CA PRO A 291 12.56 22.16 1.70
C PRO A 291 12.41 22.52 0.21
N ASP A 292 13.46 23.01 -0.42
CA ASP A 292 13.58 23.31 -1.85
C ASP A 292 13.92 22.08 -2.72
N ARG A 293 14.46 21.01 -2.13
CA ARG A 293 14.99 19.83 -2.86
C ARG A 293 14.51 18.50 -2.33
N VAL A 294 13.94 18.44 -1.14
CA VAL A 294 13.45 17.21 -0.55
C VAL A 294 11.93 17.19 -0.60
N ILE A 295 11.40 16.15 -1.23
CA ILE A 295 9.98 15.81 -1.23
C ILE A 295 9.78 14.71 -0.21
N LEU A 296 9.08 15.03 0.89
CA LEU A 296 8.81 14.07 1.95
C LEU A 296 7.55 13.27 1.60
N LEU A 297 7.65 11.96 1.66
CA LEU A 297 6.54 11.02 1.52
C LEU A 297 6.22 10.41 2.88
N GLY A 298 4.95 10.34 3.22
CA GLY A 298 4.53 9.71 4.45
C GLY A 298 3.25 8.90 4.29
N SER A 299 3.11 7.90 5.15
CA SER A 299 1.97 6.99 5.14
C SER A 299 1.49 6.71 6.55
N PHE A 300 0.18 6.71 6.72
CA PHE A 300 -0.47 6.27 7.95
C PHE A 300 -0.81 4.77 7.96
N SER A 301 -0.52 4.06 6.86
CA SER A 301 -0.82 2.62 6.72
C SER A 301 -0.13 1.75 7.79
N LYS A 302 1.03 2.17 8.29
CA LYS A 302 1.78 1.44 9.32
C LYS A 302 1.48 1.94 10.73
N SER A 303 1.17 3.22 10.88
CA SER A 303 0.94 3.87 12.17
C SER A 303 -0.54 3.98 12.58
N LEU A 304 -1.48 3.90 11.64
CA LEU A 304 -2.91 3.74 11.91
C LEU A 304 -3.39 2.37 11.44
N ALA A 305 -3.79 2.25 10.16
CA ALA A 305 -4.16 0.97 9.57
C ALA A 305 -4.00 1.03 8.04
N PRO A 306 -3.63 -0.08 7.37
CA PRO A 306 -3.55 -0.12 5.91
C PRO A 306 -4.86 0.26 5.21
N ALA A 307 -6.00 -0.12 5.81
CA ALA A 307 -7.34 0.13 5.26
C ALA A 307 -7.72 1.61 5.17
N THR A 308 -7.10 2.50 5.96
CA THR A 308 -7.38 3.94 5.91
C THR A 308 -6.93 4.58 4.60
N ARG A 309 -6.03 3.93 3.86
CA ARG A 309 -5.48 4.43 2.59
C ARG A 309 -5.07 5.91 2.65
N SER A 310 -4.55 6.33 3.81
CA SER A 310 -4.17 7.70 4.09
C SER A 310 -2.66 7.86 4.03
N GLY A 311 -2.22 8.86 3.28
CA GLY A 311 -0.83 9.27 3.16
C GLY A 311 -0.74 10.73 2.75
N PHE A 312 0.48 11.20 2.62
CA PHE A 312 0.76 12.57 2.20
C PHE A 312 2.09 12.67 1.47
N LEU A 313 2.25 13.75 0.73
CA LEU A 313 3.53 14.26 0.33
C LEU A 313 3.67 15.73 0.72
N VAL A 314 4.90 16.14 1.03
CA VAL A 314 5.29 17.53 1.24
C VAL A 314 6.30 17.89 0.17
N ALA A 315 6.00 18.89 -0.63
CA ALA A 315 6.86 19.28 -1.74
C ALA A 315 6.93 20.82 -1.87
N PRO A 316 7.96 21.33 -2.57
CA PRO A 316 8.01 22.75 -2.92
C PRO A 316 6.76 23.20 -3.68
N PRO A 317 6.26 24.44 -3.49
CA PRO A 317 5.05 24.92 -4.15
C PRO A 317 5.03 24.79 -5.68
N PRO A 318 6.14 24.93 -6.43
CA PRO A 318 6.14 24.68 -7.87
C PRO A 318 5.79 23.24 -8.24
N VAL A 319 6.26 22.26 -7.48
CA VAL A 319 5.97 20.83 -7.68
C VAL A 319 4.48 20.57 -7.41
N LEU A 320 3.95 21.11 -6.30
CA LEU A 320 2.54 20.94 -5.96
C LEU A 320 1.60 21.57 -6.98
N ARG A 321 1.98 22.70 -7.59
CA ARG A 321 1.18 23.30 -8.69
C ARG A 321 1.03 22.35 -9.88
N VAL A 322 2.09 21.62 -10.23
CA VAL A 322 2.02 20.61 -11.29
C VAL A 322 1.15 19.44 -10.87
N LEU A 323 1.40 18.88 -9.68
CA LEU A 323 0.63 17.76 -9.13
C LEU A 323 -0.87 18.07 -9.02
N ALA A 324 -1.24 19.27 -8.55
CA ALA A 324 -2.62 19.71 -8.45
C ALA A 324 -3.32 19.79 -9.83
N ARG A 325 -2.57 20.09 -10.89
CA ARG A 325 -3.09 20.14 -12.27
C ARG A 325 -3.18 18.77 -12.94
N THR A 326 -2.30 17.85 -12.59
CA THR A 326 -2.28 16.49 -13.17
C THR A 326 -3.22 15.54 -12.44
N ARG A 327 -3.45 15.75 -11.15
CA ARG A 327 -4.30 14.88 -10.33
C ARG A 327 -5.74 14.69 -10.82
N PRO A 328 -6.43 15.71 -11.37
CA PRO A 328 -7.75 15.52 -11.95
C PRO A 328 -7.83 14.49 -13.09
N LEU A 329 -6.68 14.14 -13.70
CA LEU A 329 -6.56 13.10 -14.73
C LEU A 329 -6.45 11.67 -14.13
N THR A 330 -6.34 11.54 -12.82
CA THR A 330 -6.20 10.26 -12.12
C THR A 330 -7.33 10.04 -11.12
N ASP A 331 -7.12 10.36 -9.84
CA ASP A 331 -8.05 10.14 -8.73
C ASP A 331 -8.81 11.41 -8.28
N ARG A 332 -8.56 12.54 -8.92
CA ARG A 332 -9.10 13.89 -8.66
C ARG A 332 -8.71 14.48 -7.31
N ALA A 333 -9.00 13.78 -6.20
CA ALA A 333 -8.77 14.23 -4.84
C ALA A 333 -8.82 13.03 -3.88
N PRO A 334 -8.26 13.15 -2.66
CA PRO A 334 -8.40 12.11 -1.63
C PRO A 334 -9.85 12.03 -1.14
N GLY A 335 -10.20 10.91 -0.51
CA GLY A 335 -11.48 10.76 0.20
C GLY A 335 -11.61 11.83 1.29
N THR A 336 -12.62 12.71 1.16
CA THR A 336 -12.78 13.86 2.06
C THR A 336 -13.08 13.43 3.50
N LEU A 337 -13.87 12.38 3.68
CA LEU A 337 -14.29 11.91 5.01
C LEU A 337 -13.08 11.41 5.82
N ASP A 338 -12.26 10.53 5.23
CA ASP A 338 -11.06 10.00 5.87
C ASP A 338 -10.02 11.09 6.14
N ALA A 339 -9.86 12.00 5.18
CA ALA A 339 -8.95 13.13 5.33
C ALA A 339 -9.33 14.02 6.54
N LEU A 340 -10.61 14.35 6.70
CA LEU A 340 -11.08 15.16 7.81
C LEU A 340 -11.06 14.41 9.14
N ALA A 341 -11.33 13.09 9.14
CA ALA A 341 -11.17 12.26 10.32
C ALA A 341 -9.71 12.23 10.79
N LEU A 342 -8.76 12.20 9.85
CA LEU A 342 -7.34 12.29 10.15
C LEU A 342 -6.99 13.63 10.84
N ALA A 343 -7.54 14.76 10.35
CA ALA A 343 -7.35 16.05 11.00
C ALA A 343 -7.82 16.01 12.46
N ASP A 344 -9.03 15.51 12.72
CA ASP A 344 -9.58 15.38 14.06
C ASP A 344 -8.68 14.54 15.00
N VAL A 345 -8.14 13.44 14.50
CA VAL A 345 -7.27 12.53 15.25
C VAL A 345 -5.92 13.19 15.57
N LEU A 346 -5.38 13.99 14.64
CA LEU A 346 -4.16 14.77 14.85
C LEU A 346 -4.39 15.90 15.87
N ASP A 347 -5.39 16.76 15.66
CA ASP A 347 -5.66 17.95 16.46
C ASP A 347 -6.10 17.60 17.90
N SER A 348 -6.84 16.51 18.10
CA SER A 348 -7.23 16.05 19.45
C SER A 348 -6.06 15.43 20.23
N GLY A 349 -4.89 15.27 19.63
CA GLY A 349 -3.75 14.57 20.21
C GLY A 349 -3.95 13.05 20.37
N ALA A 350 -5.04 12.50 19.83
CA ALA A 350 -5.31 11.06 19.88
C ALA A 350 -4.23 10.27 19.15
N TYR A 351 -3.73 10.79 18.02
CA TYR A 351 -2.63 10.19 17.28
C TYR A 351 -1.36 10.08 18.13
N GLY A 352 -0.97 11.14 18.82
CA GLY A 352 0.22 11.12 19.68
C GLY A 352 0.09 10.14 20.86
N ARG A 353 -1.10 10.00 21.45
CA ARG A 353 -1.37 9.00 22.51
C ARG A 353 -1.26 7.58 21.95
N HIS A 354 -1.84 7.34 20.78
CA HIS A 354 -1.74 6.07 20.06
C HIS A 354 -0.29 5.69 19.78
N LEU A 355 0.50 6.59 19.21
CA LEU A 355 1.92 6.33 18.90
C LEU A 355 2.75 5.97 20.14
N ARG A 356 2.51 6.63 21.29
CA ARG A 356 3.22 6.27 22.51
C ARG A 356 2.95 4.83 22.93
N ARG A 357 1.67 4.39 22.86
CA ARG A 357 1.30 3.00 23.16
C ARG A 357 1.90 2.03 22.16
N ALA A 358 1.80 2.34 20.85
CA ALA A 358 2.33 1.50 19.79
C ALA A 358 3.84 1.27 19.94
N ARG A 359 4.60 2.34 20.22
CA ARG A 359 6.05 2.26 20.44
C ARG A 359 6.43 1.35 21.62
N GLN A 360 5.68 1.39 22.73
CA GLN A 360 5.93 0.50 23.86
C GLN A 360 5.72 -0.98 23.49
N VAL A 361 4.63 -1.28 22.78
CA VAL A 361 4.35 -2.65 22.32
C VAL A 361 5.42 -3.13 21.36
N LEU A 362 5.81 -2.30 20.40
CA LEU A 362 6.82 -2.65 19.39
C LEU A 362 8.21 -2.85 20.02
N ALA A 363 8.61 -1.99 20.97
CA ALA A 363 9.88 -2.15 21.70
C ALA A 363 9.93 -3.51 22.41
N HIS A 364 8.86 -3.86 23.14
CA HIS A 364 8.80 -5.15 23.84
C HIS A 364 8.84 -6.34 22.88
N ARG A 365 8.11 -6.31 21.76
CA ARG A 365 8.13 -7.38 20.76
C ARG A 365 9.51 -7.54 20.13
N GLN A 366 10.19 -6.44 19.85
CA GLN A 366 11.53 -6.46 19.32
C GLN A 366 12.53 -7.08 20.32
N GLU A 367 12.48 -6.68 21.60
CA GLU A 367 13.30 -7.25 22.65
C GLU A 367 13.14 -8.79 22.73
N VAL A 368 11.89 -9.26 22.68
CA VAL A 368 11.59 -10.70 22.68
C VAL A 368 12.18 -11.39 21.45
N LEU A 369 12.08 -10.78 20.26
CA LEU A 369 12.65 -11.36 19.04
C LEU A 369 14.18 -11.43 19.12
N LEU A 370 14.82 -10.34 19.52
CA LEU A 370 16.29 -10.26 19.63
C LEU A 370 16.84 -11.30 20.64
N ALA A 371 16.19 -11.41 21.81
CA ALA A 371 16.55 -12.41 22.81
C ALA A 371 16.40 -13.84 22.26
N ALA A 372 15.25 -14.15 21.64
CA ALA A 372 15.00 -15.47 21.08
C ALA A 372 16.00 -15.84 19.96
N LEU A 373 16.34 -14.89 19.09
CA LEU A 373 17.35 -15.09 18.02
C LEU A 373 18.73 -15.33 18.60
N SER A 374 19.14 -14.55 19.61
CA SER A 374 20.44 -14.72 20.28
C SER A 374 20.59 -16.09 20.94
N GLU A 375 19.52 -16.60 21.56
CA GLU A 375 19.51 -17.90 22.23
C GLU A 375 19.40 -19.07 21.24
N GLY A 376 18.45 -18.97 20.29
CA GLY A 376 18.10 -20.10 19.42
C GLY A 376 18.91 -20.18 18.12
N LEU A 377 19.40 -19.05 17.61
CA LEU A 377 20.06 -18.93 16.30
C LEU A 377 21.30 -18.02 16.39
N PRO A 378 22.30 -18.35 17.23
CA PRO A 378 23.45 -17.45 17.52
C PRO A 378 24.32 -17.12 16.28
N GLY A 379 24.21 -17.91 15.21
CA GLY A 379 24.89 -17.62 13.93
C GLY A 379 24.15 -16.63 13.03
N TRP A 380 22.94 -16.22 13.39
CA TRP A 380 22.12 -15.27 12.62
C TRP A 380 22.38 -13.85 13.10
N ALA A 381 23.04 -13.04 12.27
CA ALA A 381 23.48 -11.70 12.67
C ALA A 381 22.42 -10.64 12.39
N VAL A 382 21.82 -10.08 13.44
CA VAL A 382 20.83 -8.99 13.33
C VAL A 382 21.52 -7.67 12.99
N GLN A 383 20.95 -6.90 12.04
CA GLN A 383 21.42 -5.59 11.65
C GLN A 383 20.26 -4.57 11.73
N GLY A 384 20.57 -3.30 12.05
CA GLY A 384 19.63 -2.20 11.93
C GLY A 384 18.42 -2.26 12.87
N ALA A 385 18.59 -2.80 14.10
CA ALA A 385 17.47 -3.02 15.03
C ALA A 385 17.02 -1.77 15.82
N ALA A 386 17.32 -0.55 15.35
CA ALA A 386 16.98 0.66 16.12
C ALA A 386 15.53 1.14 15.92
N SER A 387 14.86 0.71 14.87
CA SER A 387 13.48 1.14 14.56
C SER A 387 12.83 0.20 13.54
N GLY A 388 11.56 0.43 13.23
CA GLY A 388 10.84 -0.30 12.19
C GLY A 388 9.95 -1.42 12.75
N LEU A 389 9.44 -2.24 11.84
CA LEU A 389 8.45 -3.30 12.09
C LEU A 389 9.02 -4.70 11.87
N HIS A 390 10.27 -4.77 11.43
CA HIS A 390 11.02 -5.99 11.13
C HIS A 390 12.49 -5.80 11.49
N VAL A 391 13.23 -6.87 11.56
CA VAL A 391 14.68 -6.89 11.64
C VAL A 391 15.26 -7.52 10.37
N TYR A 392 16.39 -7.00 9.93
CA TYR A 392 17.21 -7.59 8.88
C TYR A 392 18.22 -8.55 9.51
N VAL A 393 18.24 -9.78 9.04
CA VAL A 393 19.07 -10.84 9.63
C VAL A 393 19.94 -11.46 8.55
N ARG A 394 21.26 -11.30 8.69
CA ARG A 394 22.24 -11.96 7.83
C ARG A 394 22.37 -13.42 8.23
N LEU A 395 22.33 -14.29 7.25
CA LEU A 395 22.47 -15.73 7.45
C LEU A 395 23.94 -16.11 7.67
N PRO A 396 24.20 -17.24 8.37
CA PRO A 396 25.53 -17.79 8.52
C PRO A 396 26.19 -18.08 7.16
N ALA A 397 27.53 -18.03 7.13
CA ALA A 397 28.27 -18.38 5.93
C ALA A 397 27.95 -19.82 5.48
N GLY A 398 27.70 -19.99 4.18
CA GLY A 398 27.34 -21.27 3.56
C GLY A 398 25.86 -21.62 3.61
N LEU A 399 25.00 -20.83 4.27
CA LEU A 399 23.55 -20.99 4.20
C LEU A 399 22.97 -20.05 3.14
N GLU A 400 22.48 -20.63 2.07
CA GLU A 400 21.82 -19.89 0.99
C GLU A 400 20.43 -19.41 1.43
N GLU A 401 20.05 -18.19 1.01
CA GLU A 401 18.77 -17.56 1.37
C GLU A 401 17.56 -18.43 0.97
N ALA A 402 17.53 -18.94 -0.26
CA ALA A 402 16.44 -19.79 -0.73
C ALA A 402 16.30 -21.07 0.07
N GLN A 403 17.44 -21.66 0.52
CA GLN A 403 17.43 -22.85 1.37
C GLN A 403 16.88 -22.54 2.76
N ALA A 404 17.27 -21.41 3.35
CA ALA A 404 16.77 -20.97 4.66
C ALA A 404 15.26 -20.73 4.62
N VAL A 405 14.74 -20.02 3.60
CA VAL A 405 13.31 -19.76 3.41
C VAL A 405 12.53 -21.06 3.21
N ALA A 406 13.01 -21.97 2.36
CA ALA A 406 12.36 -23.27 2.13
C ALA A 406 12.39 -24.15 3.38
N ALA A 407 13.49 -24.16 4.15
CA ALA A 407 13.58 -24.90 5.41
C ALA A 407 12.61 -24.34 6.47
N ALA A 408 12.51 -23.03 6.59
CA ALA A 408 11.54 -22.36 7.46
C ALA A 408 10.09 -22.74 7.09
N ALA A 409 9.75 -22.68 5.81
CA ALA A 409 8.43 -23.05 5.29
C ALA A 409 8.04 -24.49 5.65
N ARG A 410 8.94 -25.47 5.49
CA ARG A 410 8.71 -26.87 5.91
C ARG A 410 8.44 -27.01 7.41
N ARG A 411 8.94 -26.08 8.22
CA ARG A 411 8.70 -26.02 9.67
C ARG A 411 7.47 -25.17 10.02
N GLY A 412 6.68 -24.75 9.02
CA GLY A 412 5.50 -23.90 9.21
C GLY A 412 5.83 -22.47 9.63
N VAL A 413 7.01 -21.96 9.26
CA VAL A 413 7.42 -20.57 9.51
C VAL A 413 7.66 -19.86 8.18
N ALA A 414 7.02 -18.72 7.98
CA ALA A 414 7.25 -17.89 6.80
C ALA A 414 8.30 -16.80 7.07
N LEU A 415 9.23 -16.61 6.15
CA LEU A 415 10.24 -15.56 6.15
C LEU A 415 10.16 -14.75 4.85
N SER A 416 10.56 -13.47 4.88
CA SER A 416 10.72 -12.68 3.65
C SER A 416 12.18 -12.75 3.19
N PRO A 417 12.46 -13.20 1.96
CA PRO A 417 13.81 -13.15 1.38
C PRO A 417 14.22 -11.70 1.08
N VAL A 418 15.53 -11.43 1.08
CA VAL A 418 16.09 -10.10 0.75
C VAL A 418 16.55 -10.02 -0.71
N ALA A 419 16.96 -11.12 -1.32
CA ALA A 419 17.48 -11.13 -2.69
C ALA A 419 16.54 -10.42 -3.71
N PRO A 420 15.20 -10.58 -3.68
CA PRO A 420 14.30 -9.87 -4.59
C PRO A 420 14.31 -8.34 -4.41
N LEU A 421 14.78 -7.84 -3.28
CA LEU A 421 14.83 -6.41 -2.96
C LEU A 421 16.09 -5.73 -3.50
N SER A 422 17.12 -6.51 -3.85
CA SER A 422 18.37 -6.00 -4.41
C SER A 422 18.44 -6.20 -5.94
N ALA A 423 19.01 -5.23 -6.63
CA ALA A 423 19.29 -5.31 -8.05
C ALA A 423 20.70 -5.84 -8.34
N THR A 424 21.64 -5.63 -7.41
CA THR A 424 23.05 -6.01 -7.59
C THR A 424 23.45 -7.24 -6.78
N GLY A 425 22.50 -7.80 -6.00
CA GLY A 425 22.77 -8.90 -5.07
C GLY A 425 23.35 -8.41 -3.75
N GLY A 426 23.68 -9.34 -2.86
CA GLY A 426 24.20 -9.03 -1.53
C GLY A 426 24.40 -10.28 -0.70
N PRO A 427 24.76 -10.13 0.59
CA PRO A 427 24.86 -11.26 1.50
C PRO A 427 23.50 -11.94 1.69
N ALA A 428 23.51 -13.27 1.82
CA ALA A 428 22.30 -14.03 2.13
C ALA A 428 21.67 -13.52 3.43
N ALA A 429 20.41 -13.09 3.35
CA ALA A 429 19.72 -12.48 4.47
C ALA A 429 18.19 -12.66 4.36
N VAL A 430 17.50 -12.57 5.51
CA VAL A 430 16.04 -12.63 5.59
C VAL A 430 15.50 -11.49 6.45
N LEU A 431 14.24 -11.14 6.25
CA LEU A 431 13.52 -10.22 7.11
C LEU A 431 12.58 -10.99 8.04
N LEU A 432 12.58 -10.61 9.30
CA LEU A 432 11.64 -11.12 10.30
C LEU A 432 10.80 -9.94 10.81
N ALA A 433 9.55 -9.86 10.35
CA ALA A 433 8.58 -8.90 10.85
C ALA A 433 8.03 -9.39 12.20
N PHE A 434 8.11 -8.54 13.21
CA PHE A 434 7.69 -8.85 14.58
C PHE A 434 6.45 -8.05 15.03
N ALA A 435 6.16 -6.98 14.32
CA ALA A 435 5.20 -5.98 14.76
C ALA A 435 3.78 -6.53 14.97
N HIS A 436 3.37 -7.52 14.22
CA HIS A 436 2.02 -8.12 14.25
C HIS A 436 1.93 -9.38 15.09
N LEU A 437 3.06 -9.89 15.59
CA LEU A 437 3.11 -11.16 16.33
C LEU A 437 3.12 -10.92 17.85
N PRO A 438 2.33 -11.65 18.64
CA PRO A 438 2.45 -11.62 20.08
C PRO A 438 3.78 -12.29 20.53
N PRO A 439 4.30 -11.93 21.73
CA PRO A 439 5.58 -12.43 22.23
C PRO A 439 5.73 -13.96 22.20
N GLU A 440 4.66 -14.69 22.50
CA GLU A 440 4.68 -16.15 22.49
C GLU A 440 4.83 -16.74 21.07
N ALA A 441 4.15 -16.13 20.08
CA ALA A 441 4.29 -16.54 18.67
C ALA A 441 5.72 -16.25 18.16
N ILE A 442 6.32 -15.12 18.55
CA ILE A 442 7.71 -14.81 18.23
C ILE A 442 8.66 -15.88 18.76
N ARG A 443 8.58 -16.20 20.07
CA ARG A 443 9.40 -17.26 20.67
C ARG A 443 9.16 -18.62 20.02
N HIS A 444 7.89 -18.94 19.74
CA HIS A 444 7.52 -20.20 19.08
C HIS A 444 8.13 -20.30 17.69
N GLY A 445 8.01 -19.25 16.88
CA GLY A 445 8.57 -19.21 15.53
C GLY A 445 10.10 -19.40 15.51
N VAL A 446 10.81 -18.68 16.39
CA VAL A 446 12.28 -18.82 16.47
C VAL A 446 12.68 -20.22 16.94
N ARG A 447 12.00 -20.83 17.92
CA ARG A 447 12.26 -22.24 18.29
C ARG A 447 12.07 -23.21 17.13
N ARG A 448 11.03 -23.02 16.31
CA ARG A 448 10.81 -23.85 15.10
C ARG A 448 11.91 -23.66 14.06
N LEU A 449 12.44 -22.44 13.90
CA LEU A 449 13.58 -22.19 13.03
C LEU A 449 14.86 -22.88 13.52
N ALA A 450 15.07 -22.92 14.84
CA ALA A 450 16.25 -23.53 15.48
C ALA A 450 16.20 -25.07 15.54
N SER A 451 15.03 -25.69 15.38
CA SER A 451 14.89 -27.14 15.39
C SER A 451 15.62 -27.74 14.19
N SER A 452 16.52 -28.73 14.46
CA SER A 452 17.34 -29.41 13.46
C SER A 452 16.50 -30.19 12.44
#